data_16b43acd4b447a97192d7ee4ded6d51f
#
_entry.id   16b43acd4b447a97192d7ee4ded6d51f
#
_cell.length_a   1.000
_cell.length_b   1.000
_cell.length_c   1.000
_cell.angle_alpha   90.00
_cell.angle_beta   90.00
_cell.angle_gamma   90.00
#
_symmetry.space_group_name_H-M   'P 1'
#
loop_
_entity.id
_entity.type
_entity.pdbx_description
1 polymer ?
#
loop_
_entity_poly.entity_id
_entity_poly.type
_entity_poly.pdbx_seq_one_letter_code
_entity_poly.pdbx_strand_id
1 'polypeptide(L)'
;MKVLYFDCSSGISGNMTLGALSELIDDPHYLVNELKKLNVDGYHIHISKEKKNGITGTYVDVHLEHEHHHEHEHEHLHHEHVHHHEHRNLFDVNKIIDESEIDEKAKDLAKRIFLRVAKAESKVHNETLENVHFHEVGAIDSIVDIIGTAILLCKINPDVIYSSVVNDGYGFIECAHGVISVPVPATSEIFAASNAITRQIDVDTELVTPTGAAIIAEIASEFTTMPAMNVQKVGWGTGTKDLVIPNVLKVSLGEIKKKTKL
;
A
#
# COMPACT_ATOMS: atom_id res chain seq x y z
N MET A 1 -1.56 -13.98 22.46
CA MET A 1 -0.85 -12.97 21.66
C MET A 1 -1.52 -12.92 20.30
N LYS A 2 -2.06 -11.76 19.93
CA LYS A 2 -2.74 -11.52 18.66
C LYS A 2 -1.74 -11.27 17.54
N VAL A 3 -1.82 -12.03 16.48
CA VAL A 3 -0.82 -12.06 15.41
C VAL A 3 -1.47 -11.76 14.08
N LEU A 4 -0.83 -10.91 13.28
CA LEU A 4 -1.06 -10.83 11.85
C LEU A 4 0.09 -11.49 11.10
N TYR A 5 -0.25 -12.25 10.07
CA TYR A 5 0.73 -12.81 9.14
C TYR A 5 0.40 -12.40 7.72
N PHE A 6 1.31 -11.68 7.09
CA PHE A 6 1.24 -11.25 5.70
C PHE A 6 1.90 -12.30 4.81
N ASP A 7 1.14 -12.90 3.90
CA ASP A 7 1.65 -13.83 2.90
C ASP A 7 1.83 -13.09 1.57
N CYS A 8 3.04 -12.59 1.36
CA CYS A 8 3.44 -11.82 0.19
C CYS A 8 3.94 -12.72 -0.97
N SER A 9 3.37 -13.92 -1.12
CA SER A 9 3.75 -14.89 -2.16
C SER A 9 3.52 -14.36 -3.58
N SER A 10 2.59 -13.43 -3.75
CA SER A 10 2.30 -12.74 -5.03
C SER A 10 2.59 -11.24 -4.95
N GLY A 11 3.54 -10.85 -4.12
CA GLY A 11 3.88 -9.45 -3.90
C GLY A 11 2.99 -8.74 -2.88
N ILE A 12 3.07 -7.41 -2.90
CA ILE A 12 2.29 -6.51 -2.04
C ILE A 12 2.21 -5.12 -2.66
N SER A 13 1.01 -4.52 -2.61
CA SER A 13 0.75 -3.13 -2.96
C SER A 13 -0.15 -2.48 -1.92
N GLY A 14 -0.35 -1.18 -2.00
CA GLY A 14 -1.20 -0.45 -1.06
C GLY A 14 -2.65 -0.90 -1.12
N ASN A 15 -3.25 -0.92 -2.31
CA ASN A 15 -4.63 -1.35 -2.51
C ASN A 15 -4.87 -2.82 -2.11
N MET A 16 -3.92 -3.74 -2.39
CA MET A 16 -3.98 -5.13 -1.91
C MET A 16 -3.97 -5.19 -0.39
N THR A 17 -3.17 -4.34 0.25
CA THR A 17 -3.10 -4.26 1.72
C THR A 17 -4.42 -3.75 2.31
N LEU A 18 -5.00 -2.68 1.74
CA LEU A 18 -6.32 -2.19 2.15
C LEU A 18 -7.39 -3.27 2.01
N GLY A 19 -7.43 -3.94 0.87
CA GLY A 19 -8.40 -5.00 0.60
C GLY A 19 -8.30 -6.14 1.63
N ALA A 20 -7.09 -6.65 1.86
CA ALA A 20 -6.87 -7.76 2.78
C ALA A 20 -7.19 -7.38 4.25
N LEU A 21 -6.77 -6.21 4.70
CA LEU A 21 -7.03 -5.76 6.08
C LEU A 21 -8.50 -5.41 6.31
N SER A 22 -9.21 -4.88 5.30
CA SER A 22 -10.64 -4.58 5.40
C SER A 22 -11.48 -5.83 5.67
N GLU A 23 -11.10 -6.99 5.10
CA GLU A 23 -11.80 -8.26 5.35
C GLU A 23 -11.63 -8.79 6.78
N LEU A 24 -10.65 -8.30 7.52
CA LEU A 24 -10.42 -8.70 8.92
C LEU A 24 -11.29 -7.91 9.91
N ILE A 25 -11.96 -6.84 9.46
CA ILE A 25 -12.83 -5.97 10.26
C ILE A 25 -14.29 -6.29 9.97
N ASP A 26 -15.12 -6.32 11.03
CA ASP A 26 -16.54 -6.68 10.89
C ASP A 26 -17.40 -5.58 10.27
N ASP A 27 -16.98 -4.31 10.40
CA ASP A 27 -17.67 -3.16 9.82
C ASP A 27 -17.14 -2.86 8.40
N PRO A 28 -17.90 -3.13 7.35
CA PRO A 28 -17.47 -2.91 5.97
C PRO A 28 -17.32 -1.44 5.61
N HIS A 29 -17.90 -0.53 6.39
CA HIS A 29 -17.84 0.93 6.16
C HIS A 29 -16.75 1.62 7.00
N TYR A 30 -16.09 0.88 7.88
CA TYR A 30 -15.11 1.47 8.82
C TYR A 30 -14.02 2.27 8.12
N LEU A 31 -13.36 1.66 7.11
CA LEU A 31 -12.29 2.32 6.36
C LEU A 31 -12.76 3.64 5.73
N VAL A 32 -13.88 3.59 4.99
CA VAL A 32 -14.42 4.78 4.29
C VAL A 32 -14.81 5.87 5.26
N ASN A 33 -15.40 5.51 6.41
CA ASN A 33 -15.80 6.48 7.42
C ASN A 33 -14.59 7.13 8.12
N GLU A 34 -13.53 6.38 8.37
CA GLU A 34 -12.30 6.92 8.97
C GLU A 34 -11.53 7.80 7.97
N LEU A 35 -11.48 7.42 6.69
CA LEU A 35 -10.79 8.21 5.67
C LEU A 35 -11.45 9.56 5.39
N LYS A 36 -12.76 9.71 5.63
CA LYS A 36 -13.43 11.03 5.57
C LYS A 36 -12.84 12.05 6.56
N LYS A 37 -12.19 11.58 7.63
CA LYS A 37 -11.53 12.45 8.62
C LYS A 37 -10.21 13.04 8.14
N LEU A 38 -9.75 12.68 6.95
CA LEU A 38 -8.53 13.26 6.35
C LEU A 38 -8.76 14.70 5.88
N ASN A 39 -10.01 15.13 5.69
CA ASN A 39 -10.36 16.45 5.15
C ASN A 39 -9.66 16.74 3.80
N VAL A 40 -9.50 15.72 2.98
CA VAL A 40 -9.00 15.81 1.60
C VAL A 40 -10.15 15.53 0.66
N ASP A 41 -10.41 16.47 -0.23
CA ASP A 41 -11.45 16.37 -1.26
C ASP A 41 -10.87 15.83 -2.59
N GLY A 42 -11.75 15.60 -3.55
CA GLY A 42 -11.37 15.24 -4.92
C GLY A 42 -11.12 13.75 -5.13
N TYR A 43 -11.56 12.88 -4.24
CA TYR A 43 -11.52 11.43 -4.45
C TYR A 43 -12.72 10.71 -3.83
N HIS A 44 -13.00 9.52 -4.35
CA HIS A 44 -13.92 8.58 -3.71
C HIS A 44 -13.32 7.16 -3.75
N ILE A 45 -13.73 6.34 -2.79
CA ILE A 45 -13.21 4.99 -2.65
C ILE A 45 -14.28 4.01 -3.15
N HIS A 46 -13.88 3.17 -4.09
CA HIS A 46 -14.69 2.05 -4.56
C HIS A 46 -14.16 0.75 -3.96
N ILE A 47 -15.05 0.00 -3.30
CA ILE A 47 -14.72 -1.30 -2.71
C ILE A 47 -15.60 -2.35 -3.38
N SER A 48 -14.98 -3.35 -4.00
CA SER A 48 -15.66 -4.42 -4.71
C SER A 48 -15.07 -5.79 -4.37
N LYS A 49 -15.78 -6.85 -4.74
CA LYS A 49 -15.24 -8.22 -4.72
C LYS A 49 -14.78 -8.57 -6.12
N GLU A 50 -13.51 -8.95 -6.22
CA GLU A 50 -12.92 -9.42 -7.46
C GLU A 50 -12.37 -10.82 -7.36
N LYS A 51 -12.22 -11.48 -8.52
CA LYS A 51 -11.70 -12.82 -8.59
C LYS A 51 -10.44 -12.89 -9.43
N LYS A 52 -9.32 -13.26 -8.82
CA LYS A 52 -8.02 -13.47 -9.48
C LYS A 52 -7.65 -14.96 -9.44
N ASN A 53 -7.55 -15.61 -10.60
CA ASN A 53 -7.20 -17.03 -10.73
C ASN A 53 -8.01 -17.95 -9.80
N GLY A 54 -9.31 -17.68 -9.63
CA GLY A 54 -10.19 -18.50 -8.79
C GLY A 54 -10.30 -18.06 -7.33
N ILE A 55 -9.43 -17.19 -6.84
CA ILE A 55 -9.46 -16.62 -5.49
C ILE A 55 -10.28 -15.33 -5.51
N THR A 56 -11.31 -15.24 -4.67
CA THR A 56 -12.09 -14.03 -4.49
C THR A 56 -11.53 -13.23 -3.32
N GLY A 57 -11.28 -11.95 -3.54
CA GLY A 57 -10.81 -11.02 -2.53
C GLY A 57 -11.47 -9.65 -2.65
N THR A 58 -11.11 -8.74 -1.77
CA THR A 58 -11.56 -7.35 -1.82
C THR A 58 -10.58 -6.52 -2.64
N TYR A 59 -11.12 -5.82 -3.63
CA TYR A 59 -10.44 -4.79 -4.39
C TYR A 59 -10.83 -3.42 -3.82
N VAL A 60 -9.83 -2.61 -3.53
CA VAL A 60 -10.02 -1.22 -3.10
C VAL A 60 -9.40 -0.32 -4.16
N ASP A 61 -10.19 0.56 -4.71
CA ASP A 61 -9.77 1.51 -5.74
C ASP A 61 -10.08 2.94 -5.32
N VAL A 62 -9.14 3.83 -5.58
CA VAL A 62 -9.25 5.26 -5.25
C VAL A 62 -9.44 6.02 -6.55
N HIS A 63 -10.65 6.47 -6.79
CA HIS A 63 -11.00 7.27 -7.96
C HIS A 63 -10.82 8.74 -7.67
N LEU A 64 -10.07 9.44 -8.51
CA LEU A 64 -9.96 10.90 -8.47
C LEU A 64 -11.18 11.53 -9.15
N GLU A 65 -11.79 12.52 -8.51
CA GLU A 65 -12.85 13.31 -9.13
C GLU A 65 -12.22 14.25 -10.15
N HIS A 66 -12.56 14.07 -11.42
CA HIS A 66 -12.18 15.02 -12.47
C HIS A 66 -12.97 16.31 -12.27
N GLU A 67 -12.32 17.45 -12.19
CA GLU A 67 -12.98 18.74 -12.32
C GLU A 67 -13.69 18.78 -13.69
N HIS A 68 -15.02 18.77 -13.67
CA HIS A 68 -15.83 19.02 -14.87
C HIS A 68 -15.63 20.47 -15.28
N HIS A 69 -14.64 20.75 -16.12
CA HIS A 69 -14.65 21.97 -16.91
C HIS A 69 -15.84 21.87 -17.89
N HIS A 70 -16.79 22.77 -17.76
CA HIS A 70 -17.89 22.96 -18.69
C HIS A 70 -17.32 23.07 -20.12
N GLU A 71 -17.62 22.09 -20.95
CA GLU A 71 -17.34 22.12 -22.37
C GLU A 71 -18.13 23.25 -23.01
N HIS A 72 -17.42 24.28 -23.47
CA HIS A 72 -17.86 25.07 -24.59
C HIS A 72 -17.25 24.44 -25.85
N GLU A 73 -18.15 23.97 -26.73
CA GLU A 73 -17.81 23.46 -28.04
C GLU A 73 -16.91 24.43 -28.80
N HIS A 74 -15.70 23.97 -29.20
CA HIS A 74 -15.03 24.38 -30.45
C HIS A 74 -13.87 23.44 -30.76
N GLU A 75 -14.01 22.76 -31.93
CA GLU A 75 -13.03 22.24 -32.90
C GLU A 75 -11.65 21.68 -32.45
N HIS A 76 -11.49 20.43 -32.83
CA HIS A 76 -10.29 19.61 -33.06
C HIS A 76 -8.92 20.29 -33.02
N LEU A 77 -8.17 20.02 -31.96
CA LEU A 77 -6.71 19.93 -31.98
C LEU A 77 -6.30 18.85 -30.97
N HIS A 78 -5.43 17.92 -31.38
CA HIS A 78 -4.85 16.89 -30.54
C HIS A 78 -4.11 17.54 -29.36
N HIS A 79 -4.69 17.53 -28.18
CA HIS A 79 -4.01 17.83 -26.95
C HIS A 79 -3.68 16.52 -26.23
N GLU A 80 -2.40 16.27 -26.08
CA GLU A 80 -1.89 15.29 -25.11
C GLU A 80 -2.43 15.70 -23.74
N HIS A 81 -3.21 14.83 -23.11
CA HIS A 81 -3.66 15.01 -21.73
C HIS A 81 -2.46 14.86 -20.80
N VAL A 82 -1.82 15.97 -20.48
CA VAL A 82 -0.88 16.05 -19.38
C VAL A 82 -1.68 15.98 -18.07
N HIS A 83 -1.72 14.83 -17.44
CA HIS A 83 -2.23 14.71 -16.08
C HIS A 83 -1.32 15.52 -15.16
N HIS A 84 -1.78 16.66 -14.68
CA HIS A 84 -1.14 17.39 -13.59
C HIS A 84 -1.29 16.58 -12.29
N HIS A 85 -0.36 15.67 -12.04
CA HIS A 85 -0.18 15.11 -10.70
C HIS A 85 0.42 16.23 -9.84
N GLU A 86 -0.29 16.66 -8.79
CA GLU A 86 0.30 17.52 -7.78
C GLU A 86 1.48 16.77 -7.13
N HIS A 87 2.70 17.23 -7.39
CA HIS A 87 3.91 16.68 -6.80
C HIS A 87 3.99 17.12 -5.33
N ARG A 88 3.47 16.28 -4.43
CA ARG A 88 3.58 16.51 -2.98
C ARG A 88 4.93 16.02 -2.48
N ASN A 89 5.47 16.71 -1.50
CA ASN A 89 6.65 16.28 -0.74
C ASN A 89 6.25 15.72 0.64
N LEU A 90 7.22 15.27 1.42
CA LEU A 90 6.97 14.71 2.75
C LEU A 90 6.29 15.71 3.70
N PHE A 91 6.60 17.01 3.57
CA PHE A 91 6.00 18.04 4.41
C PHE A 91 4.52 18.22 4.11
N ASP A 92 4.14 18.23 2.82
CA ASP A 92 2.75 18.36 2.38
C ASP A 92 1.89 17.18 2.89
N VAL A 93 2.41 15.95 2.76
CA VAL A 93 1.72 14.75 3.25
C VAL A 93 1.63 14.75 4.77
N ASN A 94 2.69 15.11 5.49
CA ASN A 94 2.65 15.22 6.95
C ASN A 94 1.64 16.26 7.42
N LYS A 95 1.48 17.37 6.69
CA LYS A 95 0.48 18.38 6.99
C LYS A 95 -0.94 17.82 6.87
N ILE A 96 -1.25 17.08 5.79
CA ILE A 96 -2.54 16.39 5.62
C ILE A 96 -2.81 15.47 6.81
N ILE A 97 -1.80 14.66 7.21
CA ILE A 97 -1.93 13.74 8.33
C ILE A 97 -2.17 14.50 9.65
N ASP A 98 -1.41 15.57 9.91
CA ASP A 98 -1.50 16.34 11.15
C ASP A 98 -2.84 17.06 11.32
N GLU A 99 -3.36 17.63 10.23
CA GLU A 99 -4.64 18.36 10.20
C GLU A 99 -5.86 17.43 10.22
N SER A 100 -5.67 16.11 10.03
CA SER A 100 -6.75 15.12 10.04
C SER A 100 -7.26 14.84 11.45
N GLU A 101 -8.47 14.25 11.54
CA GLU A 101 -9.10 13.82 12.80
C GLU A 101 -8.99 12.30 13.04
N ILE A 102 -8.01 11.64 12.40
CA ILE A 102 -7.78 10.20 12.61
C ILE A 102 -7.02 9.95 13.93
N ASP A 103 -7.00 8.69 14.37
CA ASP A 103 -6.29 8.27 15.60
C ASP A 103 -4.79 8.62 15.53
N GLU A 104 -4.23 9.14 16.64
CA GLU A 104 -2.82 9.57 16.71
C GLU A 104 -1.83 8.43 16.42
N LYS A 105 -2.14 7.19 16.81
CA LYS A 105 -1.29 6.05 16.46
C LYS A 105 -1.29 5.76 14.95
N ALA A 106 -2.44 5.99 14.29
CA ALA A 106 -2.53 5.87 12.84
C ALA A 106 -1.72 6.98 12.16
N LYS A 107 -1.77 8.22 12.67
CA LYS A 107 -0.93 9.32 12.20
C LYS A 107 0.56 8.98 12.30
N ASP A 108 1.00 8.53 13.46
CA ASP A 108 2.39 8.17 13.71
C ASP A 108 2.87 7.05 12.78
N LEU A 109 2.05 6.01 12.60
CA LEU A 109 2.39 4.90 11.71
C LEU A 109 2.46 5.35 10.24
N ALA A 110 1.47 6.11 9.77
CA ALA A 110 1.44 6.62 8.41
C ALA A 110 2.68 7.48 8.11
N LYS A 111 3.04 8.40 9.00
CA LYS A 111 4.25 9.24 8.86
C LYS A 111 5.53 8.42 8.79
N ARG A 112 5.65 7.33 9.57
CA ARG A 112 6.83 6.45 9.48
C ARG A 112 6.91 5.73 8.15
N ILE A 113 5.77 5.28 7.60
CA ILE A 113 5.73 4.64 6.28
C ILE A 113 6.13 5.66 5.20
N PHE A 114 5.56 6.87 5.21
CA PHE A 114 5.95 7.93 4.26
C PHE A 114 7.42 8.33 4.37
N LEU A 115 7.97 8.37 5.58
CA LEU A 115 9.39 8.66 5.78
C LEU A 115 10.29 7.60 5.13
N ARG A 116 9.88 6.32 5.10
CA ARG A 116 10.64 5.27 4.37
C ARG A 116 10.65 5.54 2.88
N VAL A 117 9.49 5.88 2.31
CA VAL A 117 9.41 6.23 0.89
C VAL A 117 10.27 7.45 0.60
N ALA A 118 10.13 8.53 1.38
CA ALA A 118 10.89 9.76 1.17
C ALA A 118 12.41 9.53 1.22
N LYS A 119 12.89 8.69 2.14
CA LYS A 119 14.32 8.33 2.23
C LYS A 119 14.79 7.54 1.00
N ALA A 120 13.95 6.63 0.47
CA ALA A 120 14.29 5.88 -0.72
C ALA A 120 14.33 6.78 -1.96
N GLU A 121 13.30 7.61 -2.16
CA GLU A 121 13.24 8.57 -3.26
C GLU A 121 14.41 9.60 -3.19
N SER A 122 14.70 10.13 -1.99
CA SER A 122 15.85 11.01 -1.74
C SER A 122 17.16 10.37 -2.22
N LYS A 123 17.35 9.09 -1.94
CA LYS A 123 18.55 8.37 -2.37
C LYS A 123 18.56 8.07 -3.86
N VAL A 124 17.43 7.67 -4.45
CA VAL A 124 17.31 7.40 -5.88
C VAL A 124 17.56 8.64 -6.71
N HIS A 125 17.02 9.78 -6.29
CA HIS A 125 17.14 11.04 -7.01
C HIS A 125 18.36 11.89 -6.60
N ASN A 126 19.11 11.45 -5.59
CA ASN A 126 20.23 12.21 -5.02
C ASN A 126 19.82 13.63 -4.59
N GLU A 127 18.63 13.73 -3.97
CA GLU A 127 18.06 14.95 -3.44
C GLU A 127 18.01 14.90 -1.91
N THR A 128 17.85 16.06 -1.26
CA THR A 128 17.60 16.09 0.20
C THR A 128 16.15 15.70 0.52
N LEU A 129 15.90 15.27 1.76
CA LEU A 129 14.53 14.92 2.20
C LEU A 129 13.55 16.10 2.09
N GLU A 130 14.04 17.33 2.21
CA GLU A 130 13.23 18.53 2.10
C GLU A 130 12.81 18.85 0.66
N ASN A 131 13.67 18.47 -0.30
CA ASN A 131 13.50 18.79 -1.72
C ASN A 131 12.94 17.64 -2.55
N VAL A 132 12.97 16.42 -2.03
CA VAL A 132 12.44 15.28 -2.77
C VAL A 132 10.92 15.36 -2.89
N HIS A 133 10.43 15.23 -4.11
CA HIS A 133 9.01 15.10 -4.41
C HIS A 133 8.65 13.63 -4.64
N PHE A 134 7.48 13.25 -4.21
CA PHE A 134 6.94 11.94 -4.53
C PHE A 134 6.40 11.97 -5.97
N HIS A 135 6.98 11.18 -6.87
CA HIS A 135 6.54 11.12 -8.25
C HIS A 135 5.34 10.20 -8.45
N GLU A 136 5.23 9.16 -7.63
CA GLU A 136 4.13 8.20 -7.65
C GLU A 136 3.39 8.15 -6.31
N VAL A 137 4.10 8.09 -5.19
CA VAL A 137 3.53 7.92 -3.83
C VAL A 137 2.94 9.21 -3.25
N GLY A 138 3.10 10.36 -3.90
CA GLY A 138 2.47 11.64 -3.52
C GLY A 138 1.06 11.83 -4.07
N ALA A 139 0.61 10.96 -4.95
CA ALA A 139 -0.75 10.96 -5.46
C ALA A 139 -1.76 10.55 -4.37
N ILE A 140 -3.00 10.98 -4.49
CA ILE A 140 -4.04 10.78 -3.45
C ILE A 140 -4.30 9.30 -3.18
N ASP A 141 -4.22 8.44 -4.21
CA ASP A 141 -4.37 6.99 -4.07
C ASP A 141 -3.36 6.38 -3.09
N SER A 142 -2.07 6.72 -3.25
CA SER A 142 -1.01 6.25 -2.34
C SER A 142 -1.14 6.83 -0.94
N ILE A 143 -1.64 8.09 -0.81
CA ILE A 143 -1.93 8.70 0.48
C ILE A 143 -3.03 7.93 1.19
N VAL A 144 -4.11 7.61 0.49
CA VAL A 144 -5.23 6.82 1.01
C VAL A 144 -4.78 5.40 1.37
N ASP A 145 -3.95 4.76 0.54
CA ASP A 145 -3.42 3.42 0.77
C ASP A 145 -2.61 3.34 2.07
N ILE A 146 -1.69 4.27 2.27
CA ILE A 146 -0.81 4.29 3.45
C ILE A 146 -1.60 4.64 4.71
N ILE A 147 -2.40 5.71 4.66
CA ILE A 147 -3.16 6.16 5.84
C ILE A 147 -4.25 5.14 6.17
N GLY A 148 -4.96 4.63 5.16
CA GLY A 148 -5.97 3.59 5.35
C GLY A 148 -5.39 2.31 5.96
N THR A 149 -4.20 1.89 5.51
CA THR A 149 -3.47 0.77 6.13
C THR A 149 -3.18 1.05 7.60
N ALA A 150 -2.68 2.23 7.95
CA ALA A 150 -2.40 2.60 9.33
C ALA A 150 -3.67 2.60 10.21
N ILE A 151 -4.78 3.13 9.70
CA ILE A 151 -6.10 3.11 10.34
C ILE A 151 -6.56 1.68 10.62
N LEU A 152 -6.51 0.81 9.61
CA LEU A 152 -6.96 -0.58 9.73
C LEU A 152 -6.08 -1.38 10.70
N LEU A 153 -4.76 -1.19 10.68
CA LEU A 153 -3.84 -1.81 11.62
C LEU A 153 -4.09 -1.34 13.06
N CYS A 154 -4.33 -0.05 13.29
CA CYS A 154 -4.70 0.46 14.60
C CYS A 154 -6.03 -0.14 15.09
N LYS A 155 -7.02 -0.31 14.21
CA LYS A 155 -8.30 -0.96 14.54
C LYS A 155 -8.13 -2.43 14.89
N ILE A 156 -7.34 -3.16 14.11
CA ILE A 156 -7.04 -4.58 14.35
C ILE A 156 -6.22 -4.71 15.63
N ASN A 157 -5.27 -3.81 15.88
CA ASN A 157 -4.41 -3.76 17.05
C ASN A 157 -3.73 -5.13 17.33
N PRO A 158 -2.87 -5.63 16.44
CA PRO A 158 -2.11 -6.85 16.66
C PRO A 158 -0.99 -6.63 17.68
N ASP A 159 -0.62 -7.68 18.43
CA ASP A 159 0.56 -7.65 19.32
C ASP A 159 1.87 -7.78 18.54
N VAL A 160 1.82 -8.47 17.37
CA VAL A 160 2.96 -8.70 16.49
C VAL A 160 2.50 -8.93 15.06
N ILE A 161 3.32 -8.48 14.11
CA ILE A 161 3.10 -8.69 12.68
C ILE A 161 4.30 -9.44 12.11
N TYR A 162 4.04 -10.55 11.44
CA TYR A 162 5.02 -11.31 10.66
C TYR A 162 4.70 -11.22 9.17
N SER A 163 5.74 -11.36 8.36
CA SER A 163 5.61 -11.47 6.90
C SER A 163 6.32 -12.73 6.40
N SER A 164 5.82 -13.29 5.31
CA SER A 164 6.60 -14.23 4.51
C SER A 164 7.81 -13.53 3.87
N VAL A 165 8.65 -14.28 3.18
CA VAL A 165 9.52 -13.71 2.13
C VAL A 165 8.64 -12.93 1.18
N VAL A 166 9.08 -11.71 0.80
CA VAL A 166 8.36 -10.85 -0.14
C VAL A 166 8.79 -11.23 -1.56
N ASN A 167 7.89 -11.78 -2.33
CA ASN A 167 8.17 -12.14 -3.71
C ASN A 167 7.91 -10.93 -4.62
N ASP A 168 8.88 -10.60 -5.47
CA ASP A 168 8.71 -9.64 -6.55
C ASP A 168 8.92 -10.33 -7.90
N GLY A 169 8.49 -9.69 -8.98
CA GLY A 169 8.73 -10.15 -10.33
C GLY A 169 10.06 -9.66 -10.90
N TYR A 170 10.15 -9.67 -12.22
CA TYR A 170 11.31 -9.18 -12.97
C TYR A 170 10.86 -8.42 -14.23
N GLY A 171 11.80 -8.02 -15.07
CA GLY A 171 11.54 -7.35 -16.33
C GLY A 171 11.54 -5.84 -16.21
N PHE A 172 10.61 -5.19 -16.91
CA PHE A 172 10.53 -3.74 -16.98
C PHE A 172 9.08 -3.28 -16.88
N ILE A 173 8.90 -2.09 -16.32
CA ILE A 173 7.61 -1.38 -16.31
C ILE A 173 7.77 0.02 -16.87
N GLU A 174 6.70 0.57 -17.40
CA GLU A 174 6.60 1.97 -17.80
C GLU A 174 5.98 2.77 -16.66
N CYS A 175 6.62 3.88 -16.29
CA CYS A 175 6.19 4.77 -15.22
C CYS A 175 6.52 6.23 -15.56
N ALA A 176 6.30 7.16 -14.65
CA ALA A 176 6.60 8.58 -14.86
C ALA A 176 8.06 8.86 -15.27
N HIS A 177 9.01 7.99 -14.89
CA HIS A 177 10.42 8.07 -15.23
C HIS A 177 10.80 7.34 -16.54
N GLY A 178 9.81 6.88 -17.31
CA GLY A 178 10.01 6.05 -18.49
C GLY A 178 10.06 4.56 -18.14
N VAL A 179 10.81 3.79 -18.92
CA VAL A 179 10.92 2.33 -18.74
C VAL A 179 12.03 2.02 -17.73
N ILE A 180 11.65 1.39 -16.62
CA ILE A 180 12.58 1.03 -15.53
C ILE A 180 12.50 -0.46 -15.19
N SER A 181 13.59 -0.99 -14.63
CA SER A 181 13.68 -2.41 -14.26
C SER A 181 12.92 -2.72 -12.98
N VAL A 182 12.44 -3.95 -12.84
CA VAL A 182 11.81 -4.52 -11.64
C VAL A 182 12.84 -5.37 -10.87
N PRO A 183 12.97 -5.22 -9.54
CA PRO A 183 12.27 -4.25 -8.66
C PRO A 183 12.62 -2.80 -9.01
N VAL A 184 11.64 -1.90 -8.88
CA VAL A 184 11.89 -0.48 -9.14
C VAL A 184 12.88 0.10 -8.13
N PRO A 185 13.65 1.17 -8.48
CA PRO A 185 14.70 1.71 -7.62
C PRO A 185 14.23 2.05 -6.20
N ALA A 186 13.08 2.69 -6.04
CA ALA A 186 12.54 3.04 -4.73
C ALA A 186 12.23 1.79 -3.87
N THR A 187 11.61 0.76 -4.45
CA THR A 187 11.37 -0.54 -3.77
C THR A 187 12.68 -1.17 -3.33
N SER A 188 13.69 -1.20 -4.20
CA SER A 188 15.02 -1.73 -3.89
C SER A 188 15.68 -1.01 -2.71
N GLU A 189 15.61 0.33 -2.68
CA GLU A 189 16.18 1.14 -1.61
C GLU A 189 15.43 1.00 -0.29
N ILE A 190 14.08 0.88 -0.31
CA ILE A 190 13.27 0.59 0.88
C ILE A 190 13.70 -0.74 1.49
N PHE A 191 13.86 -1.79 0.69
CA PHE A 191 14.26 -3.09 1.19
C PHE A 191 15.71 -3.12 1.68
N ALA A 192 16.63 -2.45 0.96
CA ALA A 192 18.03 -2.34 1.38
C ALA A 192 18.19 -1.62 2.74
N ALA A 193 17.27 -0.71 3.07
CA ALA A 193 17.23 0.01 4.35
C ALA A 193 16.37 -0.68 5.43
N SER A 194 16.01 -1.95 5.24
CA SER A 194 15.15 -2.71 6.15
C SER A 194 15.72 -4.10 6.42
N ASN A 195 15.02 -4.90 7.24
CA ASN A 195 15.30 -6.31 7.47
C ASN A 195 14.47 -7.24 6.58
N ALA A 196 13.83 -6.71 5.52
CA ALA A 196 13.00 -7.49 4.62
C ALA A 196 13.80 -8.56 3.89
N ILE A 197 13.21 -9.76 3.80
CA ILE A 197 13.75 -10.86 2.99
C ILE A 197 12.95 -10.90 1.70
N THR A 198 13.63 -10.68 0.58
CA THR A 198 13.00 -10.60 -0.74
C THR A 198 13.48 -11.69 -1.67
N ARG A 199 12.67 -12.03 -2.65
CA ARG A 199 13.01 -13.00 -3.70
C ARG A 199 12.30 -12.61 -4.99
N GLN A 200 13.00 -12.69 -6.12
CA GLN A 200 12.37 -12.64 -7.44
C GLN A 200 11.78 -13.99 -7.82
N ILE A 201 10.60 -13.97 -8.43
CA ILE A 201 9.91 -15.14 -8.98
C ILE A 201 9.67 -14.92 -10.48
N ASP A 202 9.37 -16.00 -11.20
CA ASP A 202 9.21 -16.00 -12.66
C ASP A 202 7.88 -15.38 -13.12
N VAL A 203 7.76 -14.05 -12.91
CA VAL A 203 6.62 -13.22 -13.35
C VAL A 203 7.17 -11.92 -13.92
N ASP A 204 6.94 -11.69 -15.21
CA ASP A 204 7.46 -10.53 -15.95
C ASP A 204 6.59 -9.29 -15.70
N THR A 205 6.64 -8.76 -14.48
CA THR A 205 6.06 -7.48 -14.06
C THR A 205 6.43 -7.17 -12.61
N GLU A 206 6.18 -5.95 -12.19
CA GLU A 206 6.24 -5.53 -10.78
C GLU A 206 5.10 -6.20 -9.98
N LEU A 207 5.46 -6.85 -8.88
CA LEU A 207 4.55 -7.41 -7.88
C LEU A 207 4.59 -6.65 -6.57
N VAL A 208 5.65 -5.89 -6.34
CA VAL A 208 5.87 -5.11 -5.11
C VAL A 208 6.03 -3.64 -5.47
N THR A 209 4.99 -2.85 -5.20
CA THR A 209 5.07 -1.40 -5.39
C THR A 209 5.87 -0.72 -4.27
N PRO A 210 6.43 0.49 -4.49
CA PRO A 210 7.10 1.25 -3.43
C PRO A 210 6.22 1.44 -2.19
N THR A 211 4.91 1.70 -2.38
CA THR A 211 3.92 1.78 -1.29
C THR A 211 3.83 0.48 -0.50
N GLY A 212 3.68 -0.66 -1.19
CA GLY A 212 3.62 -1.98 -0.55
C GLY A 212 4.92 -2.34 0.18
N ALA A 213 6.07 -2.04 -0.44
CA ALA A 213 7.39 -2.24 0.17
C ALA A 213 7.54 -1.42 1.46
N ALA A 214 7.17 -0.13 1.44
CA ALA A 214 7.27 0.75 2.60
C ALA A 214 6.36 0.29 3.74
N ILE A 215 5.13 -0.13 3.43
CA ILE A 215 4.20 -0.67 4.41
C ILE A 215 4.81 -1.89 5.08
N ILE A 216 5.16 -2.93 4.32
CA ILE A 216 5.60 -4.19 4.92
C ILE A 216 6.95 -4.06 5.64
N ALA A 217 7.87 -3.23 5.12
CA ALA A 217 9.15 -2.95 5.76
C ALA A 217 9.01 -2.17 7.07
N GLU A 218 7.93 -1.40 7.27
CA GLU A 218 7.67 -0.67 8.52
C GLU A 218 6.97 -1.54 9.55
N ILE A 219 6.00 -2.36 9.14
CA ILE A 219 5.11 -3.02 10.09
C ILE A 219 5.58 -4.42 10.49
N ALA A 220 6.33 -5.13 9.63
CA ALA A 220 6.75 -6.49 9.91
C ALA A 220 7.87 -6.52 10.96
N SER A 221 7.61 -7.21 12.07
CA SER A 221 8.60 -7.45 13.11
C SER A 221 9.66 -8.46 12.66
N GLU A 222 9.27 -9.42 11.83
CA GLU A 222 10.15 -10.48 11.32
C GLU A 222 9.62 -11.03 10.00
N PHE A 223 10.53 -11.39 9.09
CA PHE A 223 10.23 -12.06 7.82
C PHE A 223 10.54 -13.55 7.97
N THR A 224 9.50 -14.36 8.09
CA THR A 224 9.60 -15.79 8.43
C THR A 224 8.40 -16.56 7.87
N THR A 225 8.40 -17.89 8.03
CA THR A 225 7.22 -18.70 7.76
C THR A 225 6.13 -18.45 8.81
N MET A 226 4.87 -18.67 8.43
CA MET A 226 3.75 -18.49 9.35
C MET A 226 3.97 -19.31 10.63
N PRO A 227 4.00 -18.67 11.81
CA PRO A 227 4.15 -19.38 13.06
C PRO A 227 2.93 -20.26 13.35
N ALA A 228 3.11 -21.29 14.18
CA ALA A 228 1.98 -22.09 14.65
C ALA A 228 1.02 -21.21 15.47
N MET A 229 -0.13 -20.89 14.89
CA MET A 229 -1.17 -20.08 15.51
C MET A 229 -2.56 -20.62 15.21
N ASN A 230 -3.53 -20.28 16.06
CA ASN A 230 -4.94 -20.52 15.77
C ASN A 230 -5.45 -19.40 14.89
N VAL A 231 -5.63 -19.66 13.59
CA VAL A 231 -6.15 -18.68 12.63
C VAL A 231 -7.64 -18.45 12.90
N GLN A 232 -8.02 -17.19 13.07
CA GLN A 232 -9.39 -16.76 13.38
C GLN A 232 -10.08 -16.16 12.17
N LYS A 233 -9.34 -15.33 11.38
CA LYS A 233 -9.82 -14.70 10.14
C LYS A 233 -8.73 -14.72 9.08
N VAL A 234 -9.13 -14.71 7.83
CA VAL A 234 -8.24 -14.53 6.68
C VAL A 234 -8.85 -13.46 5.78
N GLY A 235 -8.05 -12.47 5.42
CA GLY A 235 -8.41 -11.44 4.45
C GLY A 235 -7.61 -11.60 3.16
N TRP A 236 -8.27 -11.33 2.04
CA TRP A 236 -7.71 -11.38 0.70
C TRP A 236 -7.87 -10.02 0.03
N GLY A 237 -6.76 -9.40 -0.32
CA GLY A 237 -6.75 -8.17 -1.12
C GLY A 237 -6.30 -8.47 -2.55
N THR A 238 -7.06 -8.02 -3.55
CA THR A 238 -6.74 -8.24 -4.96
C THR A 238 -5.99 -7.06 -5.54
N GLY A 239 -5.01 -7.35 -6.42
CA GLY A 239 -4.32 -6.34 -7.22
C GLY A 239 -5.04 -6.09 -8.56
N THR A 240 -4.61 -5.05 -9.27
CA THR A 240 -5.20 -4.63 -10.55
C THR A 240 -4.90 -5.59 -11.69
N LYS A 241 -3.68 -6.13 -11.73
CA LYS A 241 -3.16 -6.91 -12.88
C LYS A 241 -3.75 -8.33 -12.91
N ASP A 242 -3.99 -8.83 -14.12
CA ASP A 242 -4.28 -10.24 -14.37
C ASP A 242 -2.98 -10.95 -14.75
N LEU A 243 -2.56 -11.90 -13.90
CA LEU A 243 -1.27 -12.56 -13.98
C LEU A 243 -1.43 -14.08 -14.13
N VAL A 244 -0.33 -14.76 -14.43
CA VAL A 244 -0.29 -16.24 -14.45
C VAL A 244 -0.46 -16.85 -13.06
N ILE A 245 -0.13 -16.09 -12.02
CA ILE A 245 -0.37 -16.41 -10.61
C ILE A 245 -1.52 -15.56 -10.06
N PRO A 246 -2.20 -15.98 -8.98
CA PRO A 246 -3.21 -15.13 -8.35
C PRO A 246 -2.57 -13.83 -7.83
N ASN A 247 -2.99 -12.69 -8.39
CA ASN A 247 -2.55 -11.38 -7.94
C ASN A 247 -3.33 -10.98 -6.67
N VAL A 248 -2.96 -11.59 -5.54
CA VAL A 248 -3.63 -11.42 -4.27
C VAL A 248 -2.64 -11.38 -3.12
N LEU A 249 -2.93 -10.52 -2.14
CA LEU A 249 -2.28 -10.52 -0.83
C LEU A 249 -3.19 -11.27 0.15
N LYS A 250 -2.65 -12.22 0.89
CA LYS A 250 -3.36 -12.91 1.96
C LYS A 250 -2.85 -12.43 3.33
N VAL A 251 -3.74 -12.01 4.20
CA VAL A 251 -3.42 -11.66 5.58
C VAL A 251 -4.22 -12.53 6.53
N SER A 252 -3.52 -13.24 7.41
CA SER A 252 -4.12 -14.12 8.41
C SER A 252 -4.06 -13.47 9.79
N LEU A 253 -5.21 -13.34 10.42
CA LEU A 253 -5.35 -12.92 11.82
C LEU A 253 -5.53 -14.15 12.71
N GLY A 254 -4.74 -14.26 13.75
CA GLY A 254 -4.83 -15.39 14.65
C GLY A 254 -4.21 -15.13 16.02
N GLU A 255 -4.12 -16.18 16.81
CA GLU A 255 -3.56 -16.15 18.16
C GLU A 255 -2.50 -17.22 18.38
N ILE A 256 -1.40 -16.79 18.96
CA ILE A 256 -0.39 -17.71 19.54
C ILE A 256 -0.68 -17.84 21.03
N LYS A 257 -0.97 -19.07 21.48
CA LYS A 257 -1.08 -19.36 22.92
C LYS A 257 0.30 -19.23 23.57
N LYS A 258 0.42 -18.38 24.57
CA LYS A 258 1.62 -18.39 25.42
C LYS A 258 1.77 -19.79 26.02
N LYS A 259 2.91 -20.47 25.78
CA LYS A 259 3.23 -21.68 26.56
C LYS A 259 3.27 -21.25 28.01
N THR A 260 2.31 -21.69 28.81
CA THR A 260 2.41 -21.62 30.27
C THR A 260 3.66 -22.41 30.63
N LYS A 261 4.68 -21.75 31.15
CA LYS A 261 5.83 -22.47 31.76
C LYS A 261 5.25 -23.23 32.93
N LEU A 262 5.23 -24.56 32.82
CA LEU A 262 5.05 -25.48 33.95
C LEU A 262 6.25 -25.37 34.90
#